data_362db8d08d31040fc52f758e2f946dc3
#
_entry.id   362db8d08d31040fc52f758e2f946dc3
#
_cell.length_a   1.000
_cell.length_b   1.000
_cell.length_c   1.000
_cell.angle_alpha   90.00
_cell.angle_beta   90.00
_cell.angle_gamma   90.00
#
_symmetry.space_group_name_H-M   'P 1'
#
loop_
_entity.id
_entity.type
_entity.pdbx_description
1 polymer ?
#
loop_
_entity_poly.entity_id
_entity_poly.type
_entity_poly.pdbx_seq_one_letter_code
_entity_poly.pdbx_strand_id
1 'polypeptide(L)'
;MTSLVVYSSQSGNTRKLAEAVFETLGGKKEIYPVADAPGAEGYDLVFVGFWLKAGKPDPESAEYLARVGNARLFLFATHGAASGSEHARNAMAAARTLTAGADIVGSFSCQGEVVPKMLEKARSKSQPPVWLADAPDAVGHPDENDMAALQRQIADLRLV
;
A
#
# COMPACT_ATOMS: atom_id res chain seq x y z
N MET A 1 -1.40 -17.53 -14.87
CA MET A 1 -0.72 -16.76 -13.80
C MET A 1 -1.57 -16.82 -12.54
N THR A 2 -0.94 -17.00 -11.41
CA THR A 2 -1.56 -17.07 -10.08
C THR A 2 -1.13 -15.84 -9.29
N SER A 3 -2.08 -15.02 -8.85
CA SER A 3 -1.79 -13.77 -8.14
C SER A 3 -2.36 -13.77 -6.73
N LEU A 4 -1.66 -13.15 -5.81
CA LEU A 4 -2.07 -12.95 -4.43
C LEU A 4 -2.12 -11.45 -4.12
N VAL A 5 -3.21 -11.00 -3.52
CA VAL A 5 -3.34 -9.62 -3.01
C VAL A 5 -3.44 -9.69 -1.49
N VAL A 6 -2.50 -9.03 -0.82
CA VAL A 6 -2.44 -8.95 0.64
C VAL A 6 -2.53 -7.49 1.05
N TYR A 7 -3.35 -7.16 2.01
CA TYR A 7 -3.49 -5.79 2.48
C TYR A 7 -3.61 -5.68 3.98
N SER A 8 -3.11 -4.57 4.52
CA SER A 8 -3.37 -4.10 5.88
C SER A 8 -4.10 -2.76 5.79
N SER A 9 -5.23 -2.63 6.46
CA SER A 9 -6.06 -1.44 6.40
C SER A 9 -6.72 -1.15 7.73
N GLN A 10 -6.53 0.07 8.24
CA GLN A 10 -7.14 0.53 9.48
C GLN A 10 -8.52 1.18 9.25
N SER A 11 -8.58 2.08 8.26
CA SER A 11 -9.75 2.91 7.96
C SER A 11 -10.51 2.48 6.71
N GLY A 12 -10.04 1.44 6.02
CA GLY A 12 -10.59 0.98 4.76
C GLY A 12 -9.93 1.56 3.51
N ASN A 13 -9.00 2.50 3.63
CA ASN A 13 -8.35 3.13 2.48
C ASN A 13 -7.50 2.15 1.67
N THR A 14 -6.59 1.44 2.32
CA THR A 14 -5.75 0.44 1.67
C THR A 14 -6.59 -0.71 1.11
N ARG A 15 -7.66 -1.08 1.79
CA ARG A 15 -8.59 -2.11 1.31
C ARG A 15 -9.24 -1.73 -0.01
N LYS A 16 -9.67 -0.47 -0.18
CA LYS A 16 -10.23 0.03 -1.45
C LYS A 16 -9.24 -0.19 -2.61
N LEU A 17 -7.97 0.14 -2.39
CA LEU A 17 -6.93 -0.10 -3.39
C LEU A 17 -6.74 -1.60 -3.66
N ALA A 18 -6.73 -2.42 -2.62
CA ALA A 18 -6.57 -3.88 -2.75
C ALA A 18 -7.71 -4.51 -3.57
N GLU A 19 -8.94 -4.07 -3.36
CA GLU A 19 -10.09 -4.50 -4.14
C GLU A 19 -9.97 -4.08 -5.61
N ALA A 20 -9.53 -2.84 -5.88
CA ALA A 20 -9.27 -2.36 -7.24
C ALA A 20 -8.17 -3.16 -7.95
N VAL A 21 -7.09 -3.50 -7.23
CA VAL A 21 -6.06 -4.41 -7.73
C VAL A 21 -6.68 -5.76 -8.10
N PHE A 22 -7.41 -6.34 -7.18
CA PHE A 22 -8.02 -7.67 -7.37
C PHE A 22 -8.96 -7.70 -8.59
N GLU A 23 -9.79 -6.67 -8.76
CA GLU A 23 -10.69 -6.56 -9.91
C GLU A 23 -9.96 -6.50 -11.25
N THR A 24 -8.79 -5.85 -11.28
CA THR A 24 -7.99 -5.67 -12.50
C THR A 24 -7.28 -6.94 -12.94
N LEU A 25 -6.96 -7.82 -12.00
CA LEU A 25 -6.19 -9.03 -12.28
C LEU A 25 -7.02 -10.09 -13.00
N GLY A 26 -6.44 -10.70 -14.01
CA GLY A 26 -6.96 -11.90 -14.67
C GLY A 26 -6.38 -13.18 -14.08
N GLY A 27 -6.86 -14.32 -14.58
CA GLY A 27 -6.37 -15.63 -14.15
C GLY A 27 -6.81 -16.04 -12.76
N LYS A 28 -6.04 -16.90 -12.12
CA LYS A 28 -6.30 -17.37 -10.76
C LYS A 28 -5.79 -16.31 -9.77
N LYS A 29 -6.66 -15.87 -8.89
CA LYS A 29 -6.34 -14.76 -7.97
C LYS A 29 -6.99 -14.94 -6.61
N GLU A 30 -6.31 -14.49 -5.57
CA GLU A 30 -6.78 -14.54 -4.19
C GLU A 30 -6.52 -13.18 -3.51
N ILE A 31 -7.35 -12.83 -2.53
CA ILE A 31 -7.21 -11.58 -1.76
C ILE A 31 -7.45 -11.87 -0.28
N TYR A 32 -6.56 -11.36 0.58
CA TYR A 32 -6.64 -11.55 2.03
C TYR A 32 -6.18 -10.30 2.78
N PRO A 33 -6.82 -10.01 3.93
CA PRO A 33 -6.17 -9.15 4.90
C PRO A 33 -4.88 -9.83 5.39
N VAL A 34 -3.89 -9.05 5.74
CA VAL A 34 -2.54 -9.55 6.09
C VAL A 34 -2.55 -10.58 7.21
N ALA A 35 -3.47 -10.45 8.18
CA ALA A 35 -3.59 -11.39 9.29
C ALA A 35 -3.95 -12.81 8.85
N ASP A 36 -4.66 -12.94 7.74
CA ASP A 36 -5.16 -14.23 7.22
C ASP A 36 -4.41 -14.68 5.95
N ALA A 37 -3.44 -13.90 5.50
CA ALA A 37 -2.77 -14.14 4.23
C ALA A 37 -1.84 -15.36 4.29
N PRO A 38 -1.83 -16.20 3.23
CA PRO A 38 -0.82 -17.24 3.08
C PRO A 38 0.56 -16.60 2.80
N GLY A 39 1.61 -17.42 2.85
CA GLY A 39 2.92 -16.99 2.39
C GLY A 39 2.93 -16.68 0.89
N ALA A 40 3.96 -15.98 0.45
CA ALA A 40 4.11 -15.57 -0.96
C ALA A 40 4.48 -16.74 -1.90
N GLU A 41 4.85 -17.87 -1.35
CA GLU A 41 5.31 -19.03 -2.11
C GLU A 41 4.20 -19.63 -2.99
N GLY A 42 4.55 -19.98 -4.22
CA GLY A 42 3.62 -20.58 -5.16
C GLY A 42 2.75 -19.60 -5.95
N TYR A 43 2.90 -18.31 -5.74
CA TYR A 43 2.25 -17.28 -6.55
C TYR A 43 3.25 -16.69 -7.54
N ASP A 44 2.77 -16.43 -8.75
CA ASP A 44 3.59 -15.80 -9.80
C ASP A 44 3.82 -14.32 -9.52
N LEU A 45 2.87 -13.68 -8.85
CA LEU A 45 2.94 -12.25 -8.50
C LEU A 45 2.15 -11.99 -7.22
N VAL A 46 2.75 -11.24 -6.31
CA VAL A 46 2.15 -10.85 -5.03
C VAL A 46 2.04 -9.33 -4.94
N PHE A 47 0.85 -8.85 -4.65
CA PHE A 47 0.56 -7.44 -4.39
C PHE A 47 0.45 -7.25 -2.89
N VAL A 48 1.20 -6.32 -2.32
CA VAL A 48 1.15 -6.03 -0.88
C VAL A 48 0.79 -4.57 -0.67
N GLY A 49 -0.35 -4.36 -0.03
CA GLY A 49 -0.87 -3.04 0.31
C GLY A 49 -0.74 -2.73 1.79
N PHE A 50 -0.31 -1.52 2.12
CA PHE A 50 -0.08 -1.10 3.49
C PHE A 50 -0.43 0.37 3.71
N TRP A 51 -0.62 0.74 4.97
CA TRP A 51 -0.70 2.12 5.42
C TRP A 51 0.57 2.48 6.16
N LEU A 52 0.79 3.77 6.43
CA LEU A 52 2.02 4.24 7.05
C LEU A 52 1.82 4.52 8.53
N LYS A 53 2.74 4.01 9.34
CA LYS A 53 2.89 4.34 10.74
C LYS A 53 4.28 4.93 10.96
N ALA A 54 4.35 6.17 11.41
CA ALA A 54 5.62 6.89 11.59
C ALA A 54 6.51 6.88 10.32
N GLY A 55 5.90 7.04 9.15
CA GLY A 55 6.62 7.11 7.87
C GLY A 55 7.14 5.78 7.33
N LYS A 56 6.68 4.67 7.87
CA LYS A 56 7.06 3.29 7.48
C LYS A 56 5.82 2.44 7.27
N PRO A 57 5.93 1.30 6.57
CA PRO A 57 4.84 0.35 6.52
C PRO A 57 4.37 -0.02 7.93
N ASP A 58 3.06 -0.19 8.09
CA ASP A 58 2.50 -0.63 9.37
C ASP A 58 3.14 -1.96 9.83
N PRO A 59 3.13 -2.25 11.16
CA PRO A 59 3.87 -3.39 11.69
C PRO A 59 3.50 -4.76 11.11
N GLU A 60 2.21 -5.01 10.85
CA GLU A 60 1.77 -6.28 10.29
C GLU A 60 2.26 -6.46 8.85
N SER A 61 2.20 -5.40 8.06
CA SER A 61 2.73 -5.40 6.68
C SER A 61 4.24 -5.53 6.67
N ALA A 62 4.94 -4.84 7.57
CA ALA A 62 6.39 -4.94 7.69
C ALA A 62 6.83 -6.38 7.99
N GLU A 63 6.14 -7.06 8.89
CA GLU A 63 6.40 -8.46 9.21
C GLU A 63 6.15 -9.38 8.00
N TYR A 64 5.06 -9.16 7.28
CA TYR A 64 4.76 -9.93 6.06
C TYR A 64 5.82 -9.70 4.97
N LEU A 65 6.18 -8.44 4.71
CA LEU A 65 7.20 -8.08 3.73
C LEU A 65 8.58 -8.69 4.03
N ALA A 66 8.93 -8.81 5.30
CA ALA A 66 10.18 -9.45 5.71
C ALA A 66 10.22 -10.96 5.41
N ARG A 67 9.08 -11.58 5.12
CA ARG A 67 8.94 -13.03 4.88
C ARG A 67 8.67 -13.40 3.43
N VAL A 68 8.56 -12.44 2.52
CA VAL A 68 8.18 -12.73 1.12
C VAL A 68 9.29 -13.42 0.30
N GLY A 69 10.52 -13.44 0.81
CA GLY A 69 11.64 -14.11 0.14
C GLY A 69 11.95 -13.51 -1.24
N ASN A 70 12.04 -14.37 -2.24
CA ASN A 70 12.36 -14.00 -3.63
C ASN A 70 11.11 -13.80 -4.52
N ALA A 71 9.97 -13.53 -3.92
CA ALA A 71 8.73 -13.32 -4.65
C ALA A 71 8.81 -12.12 -5.61
N ARG A 72 8.02 -12.16 -6.67
CA ARG A 72 7.77 -10.97 -7.50
C ARG A 72 6.68 -10.15 -6.83
N LEU A 73 6.99 -8.88 -6.54
CA LEU A 73 6.12 -8.02 -5.74
C LEU A 73 5.70 -6.75 -6.49
N PHE A 74 4.45 -6.37 -6.28
CA PHE A 74 3.97 -5.01 -6.51
C PHE A 74 3.54 -4.41 -5.17
N LEU A 75 4.10 -3.25 -4.81
CA LEU A 75 3.80 -2.58 -3.54
C LEU A 75 2.82 -1.44 -3.76
N PHE A 76 1.82 -1.32 -2.90
CA PHE A 76 0.92 -0.15 -2.92
C PHE A 76 0.63 0.34 -1.50
N ALA A 77 0.43 1.64 -1.36
CA ALA A 77 0.25 2.25 -0.05
C ALA A 77 -0.71 3.43 -0.06
N THR A 78 -1.32 3.68 1.09
CA THR A 78 -2.08 4.90 1.37
C THR A 78 -1.41 5.69 2.49
N HIS A 79 -1.47 7.00 2.40
CA HIS A 79 -0.87 7.92 3.39
C HIS A 79 -1.58 9.27 3.40
N GLY A 80 -1.41 10.04 4.49
CA GLY A 80 -1.97 11.39 4.62
C GLY A 80 -1.15 12.47 3.93
N ALA A 81 0.13 12.21 3.65
CA ALA A 81 1.03 13.17 2.99
C ALA A 81 0.67 13.36 1.50
N ALA A 82 1.12 14.46 0.91
CA ALA A 82 0.91 14.72 -0.51
C ALA A 82 1.47 13.59 -1.39
N SER A 83 0.79 13.30 -2.50
CA SER A 83 1.27 12.35 -3.50
C SER A 83 2.64 12.77 -4.03
N GLY A 84 3.58 11.82 -4.10
CA GLY A 84 4.93 12.09 -4.58
C GLY A 84 5.80 12.91 -3.63
N SER A 85 5.33 13.18 -2.40
CA SER A 85 6.12 13.88 -1.39
C SER A 85 7.35 13.07 -0.97
N GLU A 86 8.33 13.74 -0.37
CA GLU A 86 9.51 13.07 0.19
C GLU A 86 9.12 12.03 1.24
N HIS A 87 8.13 12.35 2.09
CA HIS A 87 7.61 11.44 3.09
C HIS A 87 7.07 10.15 2.45
N ALA A 88 6.26 10.27 1.39
CA ALA A 88 5.74 9.12 0.66
C ALA A 88 6.85 8.30 -0.02
N ARG A 89 7.81 8.97 -0.65
CA ARG A 89 8.95 8.28 -1.29
C ARG A 89 9.81 7.53 -0.28
N ASN A 90 10.08 8.13 0.88
CA ASN A 90 10.86 7.50 1.94
C ASN A 90 10.16 6.26 2.50
N ALA A 91 8.85 6.31 2.64
CA ALA A 91 8.05 5.17 3.09
C ALA A 91 8.11 3.99 2.10
N MET A 92 8.03 4.27 0.80
CA MET A 92 8.16 3.24 -0.23
C MET A 92 9.59 2.67 -0.28
N ALA A 93 10.61 3.51 -0.07
CA ALA A 93 11.99 3.06 0.06
C ALA A 93 12.19 2.14 1.29
N ALA A 94 11.57 2.47 2.42
CA ALA A 94 11.59 1.62 3.61
C ALA A 94 10.96 0.24 3.35
N ALA A 95 9.84 0.21 2.62
CA ALA A 95 9.21 -1.05 2.22
C ALA A 95 10.15 -1.91 1.35
N ARG A 96 10.81 -1.30 0.37
CA ARG A 96 11.78 -2.00 -0.48
C ARG A 96 12.96 -2.58 0.31
N THR A 97 13.42 -1.86 1.33
CA THR A 97 14.50 -2.35 2.20
C THR A 97 14.10 -3.63 2.94
N LEU A 98 12.84 -3.73 3.37
CA LEU A 98 12.31 -4.94 4.03
C LEU A 98 12.27 -6.16 3.10
N THR A 99 12.20 -5.93 1.79
CA THR A 99 12.04 -6.97 0.76
C THR A 99 13.29 -7.17 -0.08
N ALA A 100 14.48 -7.10 0.52
CA ALA A 100 15.76 -7.09 -0.18
C ALA A 100 15.99 -8.28 -1.13
N GLY A 101 15.34 -9.42 -0.90
CA GLY A 101 15.43 -10.61 -1.77
C GLY A 101 14.36 -10.68 -2.86
N ALA A 102 13.40 -9.77 -2.89
CA ALA A 102 12.27 -9.81 -3.79
C ALA A 102 12.54 -9.08 -5.12
N ASP A 103 11.82 -9.49 -6.16
CA ASP A 103 11.78 -8.80 -7.45
C ASP A 103 10.60 -7.82 -7.45
N ILE A 104 10.87 -6.53 -7.19
CA ILE A 104 9.84 -5.50 -7.17
C ILE A 104 9.54 -5.01 -8.58
N VAL A 105 8.41 -5.44 -9.12
CA VAL A 105 8.00 -5.12 -10.50
C VAL A 105 7.28 -3.78 -10.63
N GLY A 106 6.85 -3.19 -9.54
CA GLY A 106 6.23 -1.87 -9.53
C GLY A 106 5.78 -1.44 -8.14
N SER A 107 5.41 -0.17 -8.05
CA SER A 107 4.88 0.39 -6.80
C SER A 107 3.94 1.56 -7.09
N PHE A 108 2.99 1.77 -6.18
CA PHE A 108 2.02 2.85 -6.25
C PHE A 108 1.74 3.39 -4.85
N SER A 109 1.55 4.68 -4.71
CA SER A 109 1.02 5.25 -3.47
C SER A 109 0.10 6.43 -3.77
N CYS A 110 -0.88 6.65 -2.91
CA CYS A 110 -1.77 7.78 -2.99
C CYS A 110 -2.21 8.23 -1.60
N GLN A 111 -2.84 9.40 -1.55
CA GLN A 111 -3.44 9.88 -0.32
C GLN A 111 -4.62 9.01 0.10
N GLY A 112 -4.80 8.90 1.41
CA GLY A 112 -5.98 8.32 2.03
C GLY A 112 -6.49 9.25 3.12
N GLU A 113 -7.80 9.44 3.19
CA GLU A 113 -8.43 10.30 4.20
C GLU A 113 -8.05 9.85 5.61
N VAL A 114 -7.54 10.80 6.39
CA VAL A 114 -7.14 10.54 7.77
C VAL A 114 -8.36 10.66 8.67
N VAL A 115 -8.62 9.64 9.48
CA VAL A 115 -9.77 9.66 10.38
C VAL A 115 -9.66 10.77 11.44
N PRO A 116 -10.79 11.38 11.86
CA PRO A 116 -10.78 12.52 12.78
C PRO A 116 -9.98 12.30 14.07
N LYS A 117 -10.06 11.12 14.65
CA LYS A 117 -9.34 10.75 15.86
C LYS A 117 -7.82 10.83 15.68
N MET A 118 -7.30 10.42 14.53
CA MET A 118 -5.88 10.52 14.22
C MET A 118 -5.45 11.97 13.95
N LEU A 119 -6.32 12.76 13.33
CA LEU A 119 -6.07 14.20 13.15
C LEU A 119 -5.94 14.94 14.49
N GLU A 120 -6.84 14.66 15.43
CA GLU A 120 -6.78 15.25 16.78
C GLU A 120 -5.50 14.84 17.49
N LYS A 121 -5.13 13.58 17.44
CA LYS A 121 -3.89 13.07 18.03
C LYS A 121 -2.66 13.73 17.43
N ALA A 122 -2.62 13.90 16.11
CA ALA A 122 -1.52 14.55 15.42
C ALA A 122 -1.41 16.03 15.78
N ARG A 123 -2.54 16.75 15.84
CA ARG A 123 -2.58 18.18 16.21
C ARG A 123 -2.13 18.43 17.65
N SER A 124 -2.34 17.48 18.56
CA SER A 124 -1.98 17.61 19.96
C SER A 124 -0.51 17.38 20.25
N LYS A 125 0.28 16.91 19.29
CA LYS A 125 1.72 16.69 19.46
C LYS A 125 2.48 18.02 19.44
N SER A 126 3.52 18.11 20.27
CA SER A 126 4.43 19.28 20.29
C SER A 126 5.16 19.45 18.95
N GLN A 127 5.46 18.33 18.28
CA GLN A 127 6.00 18.32 16.91
C GLN A 127 5.03 17.56 16.02
N PRO A 128 4.08 18.27 15.36
CA PRO A 128 3.12 17.61 14.47
C PRO A 128 3.83 16.88 13.33
N PRO A 129 3.30 15.73 12.87
CA PRO A 129 3.88 15.01 11.74
C PRO A 129 3.78 15.84 10.46
N VAL A 130 4.75 15.65 9.56
CA VAL A 130 4.83 16.42 8.29
C VAL A 130 3.61 16.25 7.41
N TRP A 131 2.94 15.11 7.45
CA TRP A 131 1.74 14.84 6.65
C TRP A 131 0.50 15.63 7.12
N LEU A 132 0.51 16.19 8.34
CA LEU A 132 -0.66 16.91 8.88
C LEU A 132 -1.07 18.10 8.02
N ALA A 133 -0.12 18.82 7.45
CA ALA A 133 -0.39 19.93 6.55
C ALA A 133 -1.12 19.50 5.27
N ASP A 134 -0.92 18.28 4.81
CA ASP A 134 -1.51 17.73 3.59
C ASP A 134 -2.84 17.00 3.85
N ALA A 135 -3.18 16.76 5.11
CA ALA A 135 -4.39 16.00 5.48
C ALA A 135 -5.69 16.57 4.90
N PRO A 136 -5.90 17.89 4.80
CA PRO A 136 -7.10 18.43 4.15
C PRO A 136 -7.25 18.02 2.69
N ASP A 137 -6.16 17.88 1.95
CA ASP A 137 -6.18 17.45 0.55
C ASP A 137 -6.48 15.96 0.40
N ALA A 138 -6.29 15.19 1.46
CA ALA A 138 -6.55 13.75 1.48
C ALA A 138 -8.03 13.39 1.67
N VAL A 139 -8.88 14.36 1.99
CA VAL A 139 -10.32 14.13 2.17
C VAL A 139 -10.93 13.55 0.88
N GLY A 140 -11.67 12.44 1.01
CA GLY A 140 -12.27 11.73 -0.12
C GLY A 140 -11.33 10.79 -0.86
N HIS A 141 -10.04 10.72 -0.48
CA HIS A 141 -9.08 9.79 -1.09
C HIS A 141 -8.96 8.49 -0.29
N PRO A 142 -8.65 7.35 -0.93
CA PRO A 142 -8.52 7.19 -2.38
C PRO A 142 -9.85 7.41 -3.09
N ASP A 143 -9.80 8.11 -4.21
CA ASP A 143 -10.97 8.32 -5.07
C ASP A 143 -10.90 7.47 -6.35
N GLU A 144 -11.87 7.64 -7.25
CA GLU A 144 -11.91 6.91 -8.51
C GLU A 144 -10.69 7.16 -9.40
N ASN A 145 -10.12 8.36 -9.35
CA ASN A 145 -8.92 8.71 -10.11
C ASN A 145 -7.69 7.97 -9.57
N ASP A 146 -7.57 7.84 -8.25
CA ASP A 146 -6.49 7.08 -7.63
C ASP A 146 -6.58 5.60 -8.03
N MET A 147 -7.76 5.02 -7.95
CA MET A 147 -7.99 3.62 -8.33
C MET A 147 -7.72 3.39 -9.80
N ALA A 148 -8.17 4.28 -10.67
CA ALA A 148 -7.91 4.20 -12.11
C ALA A 148 -6.42 4.31 -12.44
N ALA A 149 -5.68 5.18 -11.75
CA ALA A 149 -4.23 5.30 -11.92
C ALA A 149 -3.50 4.02 -11.53
N LEU A 150 -3.87 3.41 -10.41
CA LEU A 150 -3.33 2.13 -9.96
C LEU A 150 -3.63 1.01 -10.97
N GLN A 151 -4.86 0.92 -11.44
CA GLN A 151 -5.29 -0.08 -12.41
C GLN A 151 -4.55 0.04 -13.74
N ARG A 152 -4.34 1.27 -14.23
CA ARG A 152 -3.52 1.51 -15.44
C ARG A 152 -2.08 1.05 -15.24
N GLN A 153 -1.48 1.35 -14.10
CA GLN A 153 -0.12 0.92 -13.81
C GLN A 153 0.01 -0.60 -13.78
N ILE A 154 -0.98 -1.30 -13.22
CA ILE A 154 -1.01 -2.77 -13.22
C ILE A 154 -1.16 -3.31 -14.65
N ALA A 155 -2.04 -2.73 -15.45
CA ALA A 155 -2.23 -3.13 -16.85
C ALA A 155 -0.94 -2.97 -17.67
N ASP A 156 -0.16 -1.93 -17.39
CA ASP A 156 1.10 -1.64 -18.09
C ASP A 156 2.25 -2.58 -17.69
N LEU A 157 2.11 -3.38 -16.64
CA LEU A 157 3.16 -4.32 -16.20
C LEU A 157 3.43 -5.44 -17.22
N ARG A 158 2.61 -5.61 -18.25
CA ARG A 158 2.73 -6.67 -19.25
C ARG A 158 3.00 -8.03 -18.58
N LEU A 159 2.07 -8.42 -17.74
CA LEU A 159 2.12 -9.70 -17.03
C LEU A 159 1.86 -10.86 -18.01
N VAL A 160 2.89 -11.29 -18.68
CA VAL A 160 2.84 -12.44 -19.60
C VAL A 160 3.55 -13.61 -18.94
#